data_63fa6116dbf55f837e5f9f20f21dd977
#
_entry.id   63fa6116dbf55f837e5f9f20f21dd977
#
_cell.length_a   1.000
_cell.length_b   1.000
_cell.length_c   1.000
_cell.angle_alpha   90.00
_cell.angle_beta   90.00
_cell.angle_gamma   90.00
#
_symmetry.space_group_name_H-M   'P 1'
#
loop_
_entity.id
_entity.type
_entity.pdbx_description
1 polymer ?
#
loop_
_entity_poly.entity_id
_entity_poly.type
_entity_poly.pdbx_seq_one_letter_code
_entity_poly.pdbx_strand_id
1 'polypeptide(L)'
;MNNSPQRAAKGFTRAFWVSNTVELFERMAYYAVFIVLTIYLSSILGFNDFEASMISGLFSGGLYLLPIFSGAYADKIGFRKSMIIAFSLLSIGYLGLGVLPTLLEAAGLVSYGVTTQFNGLPDSYTRWIIVPVLFVLMVGGSFIKSIISASVAKETTEATRARGYSIFYMMVNVGAFTGKTIIDPLRNVIGEQAYIYINYFSGAMTIVALLAVILLYKSTHT
;
A
#
# COMPACT_ATOMS: atom_id res chain seq x y z
N MET A 1 10.98 -43.54 -29.05
CA MET A 1 11.75 -42.38 -28.65
C MET A 1 11.06 -41.16 -29.27
N ASN A 2 10.26 -40.45 -28.51
CA ASN A 2 9.45 -39.36 -29.01
C ASN A 2 10.09 -38.05 -28.49
N ASN A 3 10.99 -37.47 -29.28
CA ASN A 3 11.58 -36.16 -29.04
C ASN A 3 10.54 -35.08 -29.37
N SER A 4 9.65 -34.79 -28.41
CA SER A 4 8.89 -33.56 -28.48
C SER A 4 9.85 -32.39 -28.30
N PRO A 5 9.94 -31.41 -29.24
CA PRO A 5 10.81 -30.26 -29.06
C PRO A 5 10.36 -29.51 -27.81
N GLN A 6 11.27 -29.35 -26.82
CA GLN A 6 11.09 -28.47 -25.69
C GLN A 6 10.69 -27.10 -26.24
N ARG A 7 9.44 -26.71 -26.03
CA ARG A 7 9.01 -25.35 -26.31
C ARG A 7 9.94 -24.41 -25.57
N ALA A 8 10.74 -23.68 -26.33
CA ALA A 8 11.59 -22.62 -25.82
C ALA A 8 10.78 -21.81 -24.79
N ALA A 9 11.37 -21.54 -23.62
CA ALA A 9 10.73 -20.85 -22.54
C ALA A 9 10.14 -19.52 -23.03
N LYS A 10 8.82 -19.49 -23.24
CA LYS A 10 8.11 -18.25 -23.54
C LYS A 10 8.39 -17.29 -22.40
N GLY A 11 8.75 -16.04 -22.74
CA GLY A 11 8.92 -14.97 -21.74
C GLY A 11 7.67 -14.83 -20.86
N PHE A 12 7.79 -14.13 -19.74
CA PHE A 12 6.67 -13.88 -18.84
C PHE A 12 5.52 -13.15 -19.53
N THR A 13 4.30 -13.44 -19.10
CA THR A 13 3.08 -12.85 -19.66
C THR A 13 2.95 -11.36 -19.32
N ARG A 14 2.08 -10.66 -20.05
CA ARG A 14 1.75 -9.27 -19.70
C ARG A 14 1.16 -9.16 -18.29
N ALA A 15 0.29 -10.10 -17.91
CA ALA A 15 -0.31 -10.13 -16.57
C ALA A 15 0.76 -10.26 -15.48
N PHE A 16 1.79 -11.09 -15.69
CA PHE A 16 2.94 -11.20 -14.79
C PHE A 16 3.63 -9.84 -14.58
N TRP A 17 3.95 -9.12 -15.65
CA TRP A 17 4.65 -7.83 -15.55
C TRP A 17 3.78 -6.76 -14.91
N VAL A 18 2.49 -6.71 -15.23
CA VAL A 18 1.56 -5.76 -14.59
C VAL A 18 1.46 -6.05 -13.10
N SER A 19 1.30 -7.32 -12.68
CA SER A 19 1.25 -7.69 -11.26
C SER A 19 2.51 -7.26 -10.50
N ASN A 20 3.69 -7.49 -11.08
CA ASN A 20 4.96 -7.08 -10.45
C ASN A 20 5.12 -5.55 -10.39
N THR A 21 4.67 -4.84 -11.42
CA THR A 21 4.73 -3.36 -11.45
C THR A 21 3.78 -2.74 -10.41
N VAL A 22 2.56 -3.25 -10.29
CA VAL A 22 1.63 -2.73 -9.27
C VAL A 22 2.06 -3.09 -7.85
N GLU A 23 2.73 -4.24 -7.64
CA GLU A 23 3.37 -4.57 -6.36
C GLU A 23 4.46 -3.57 -6.00
N LEU A 24 5.31 -3.18 -6.96
CA LEU A 24 6.34 -2.16 -6.76
C LEU A 24 5.71 -0.86 -6.22
N PHE A 25 4.66 -0.35 -6.87
CA PHE A 25 3.98 0.88 -6.46
C PHE A 25 3.29 0.73 -5.10
N GLU A 26 2.68 -0.41 -4.84
CA GLU A 26 2.04 -0.67 -3.55
C GLU A 26 3.06 -0.74 -2.42
N ARG A 27 4.18 -1.45 -2.60
CA ARG A 27 5.26 -1.49 -1.61
C ARG A 27 5.85 -0.11 -1.34
N MET A 28 6.03 0.68 -2.39
CA MET A 28 6.49 2.05 -2.28
C MET A 28 5.52 2.89 -1.43
N ALA A 29 4.23 2.83 -1.71
CA ALA A 29 3.20 3.53 -0.96
C ALA A 29 3.13 3.08 0.51
N TYR A 30 3.11 1.76 0.73
CA TYR A 30 3.02 1.18 2.07
C TYR A 30 4.19 1.59 2.96
N TYR A 31 5.41 1.39 2.50
CA TYR A 31 6.60 1.68 3.31
C TYR A 31 6.84 3.18 3.51
N ALA A 32 6.43 4.02 2.57
CA ALA A 32 6.50 5.47 2.72
C ALA A 32 5.64 5.96 3.90
N VAL A 33 4.42 5.46 4.03
CA VAL A 33 3.52 5.83 5.13
C VAL A 33 3.85 5.08 6.41
N PHE A 34 4.13 3.77 6.33
CA PHE A 34 4.33 2.95 7.53
C PHE A 34 5.51 3.41 8.38
N ILE A 35 6.61 3.86 7.75
CA ILE A 35 7.79 4.33 8.49
C ILE A 35 7.51 5.59 9.31
N VAL A 36 6.53 6.39 8.91
CA VAL A 36 6.16 7.64 9.60
C VAL A 36 4.83 7.54 10.36
N LEU A 37 4.14 6.41 10.30
CA LEU A 37 2.80 6.26 10.85
C LEU A 37 2.74 6.58 12.34
N THR A 38 3.70 6.11 13.13
CA THR A 38 3.75 6.38 14.57
C THR A 38 3.93 7.88 14.84
N ILE A 39 4.78 8.56 14.07
CA ILE A 39 4.98 10.01 14.16
C ILE A 39 3.71 10.76 13.75
N TYR A 40 3.05 10.31 12.68
CA TYR A 40 1.77 10.87 12.24
C TYR A 40 0.71 10.77 13.36
N LEU A 41 0.59 9.60 14.00
CA LEU A 41 -0.35 9.39 15.09
C LEU A 41 -0.03 10.26 16.31
N SER A 42 1.22 10.40 16.69
CA SER A 42 1.60 11.20 17.87
C SER A 42 1.59 12.70 17.58
N SER A 43 2.30 13.15 16.54
CA SER A 43 2.50 14.58 16.31
C SER A 43 1.31 15.27 15.65
N ILE A 44 0.57 14.58 14.77
CA ILE A 44 -0.58 15.17 14.06
C ILE A 44 -1.87 14.93 14.80
N LEU A 45 -2.11 13.71 15.32
CA LEU A 45 -3.35 13.36 16.01
C LEU A 45 -3.28 13.46 17.54
N GLY A 46 -2.09 13.53 18.12
CA GLY A 46 -1.92 13.72 19.56
C GLY A 46 -2.08 12.44 20.38
N PHE A 47 -1.90 11.26 19.79
CA PHE A 47 -1.78 10.03 20.56
C PHE A 47 -0.46 10.01 21.34
N ASN A 48 -0.46 9.45 22.55
CA ASN A 48 0.79 9.20 23.23
C ASN A 48 1.59 8.06 22.54
N ASP A 49 2.88 7.95 22.86
CA ASP A 49 3.78 7.00 22.19
C ASP A 49 3.34 5.54 22.33
N PHE A 50 2.76 5.18 23.47
CA PHE A 50 2.22 3.84 23.70
C PHE A 50 1.00 3.57 22.81
N GLU A 51 0.04 4.48 22.77
CA GLU A 51 -1.15 4.39 21.92
C GLU A 51 -0.78 4.34 20.45
N ALA A 52 0.11 5.24 19.98
CA ALA A 52 0.57 5.30 18.61
C ALA A 52 1.26 4.00 18.17
N SER A 53 2.11 3.45 19.04
CA SER A 53 2.80 2.18 18.80
C SER A 53 1.82 1.01 18.78
N MET A 54 0.84 1.00 19.66
CA MET A 54 -0.20 -0.05 19.70
C MET A 54 -1.08 -0.01 18.45
N ILE A 55 -1.53 1.17 18.03
CA ILE A 55 -2.34 1.34 16.81
C ILE A 55 -1.53 0.89 15.58
N SER A 56 -0.27 1.29 15.47
CA SER A 56 0.61 0.88 14.36
C SER A 56 0.85 -0.64 14.36
N GLY A 57 1.01 -1.23 15.54
CA GLY A 57 1.15 -2.68 15.71
C GLY A 57 -0.12 -3.44 15.31
N LEU A 58 -1.28 -2.99 15.72
CA LEU A 58 -2.58 -3.57 15.34
C LEU A 58 -2.84 -3.43 13.85
N PHE A 59 -2.52 -2.29 13.26
CA PHE A 59 -2.60 -2.07 11.81
C PHE A 59 -1.70 -3.07 11.06
N SER A 60 -0.44 -3.20 11.49
CA SER A 60 0.49 -4.17 10.91
C SER A 60 0.01 -5.61 11.09
N GLY A 61 -0.42 -5.98 12.29
CA GLY A 61 -0.97 -7.31 12.59
C GLY A 61 -2.18 -7.66 11.72
N GLY A 62 -3.10 -6.72 11.55
CA GLY A 62 -4.26 -6.88 10.69
C GLY A 62 -3.90 -7.14 9.23
N LEU A 63 -2.85 -6.50 8.71
CA LEU A 63 -2.32 -6.76 7.37
C LEU A 63 -1.76 -8.18 7.17
N TYR A 64 -1.43 -8.88 8.25
CA TYR A 64 -1.00 -10.28 8.19
C TYR A 64 -2.14 -11.27 8.45
N LEU A 65 -3.14 -10.90 9.22
CA LEU A 65 -4.28 -11.77 9.55
C LEU A 65 -5.39 -11.73 8.50
N LEU A 66 -5.75 -10.54 8.01
CA LEU A 66 -6.83 -10.37 7.04
C LEU A 66 -6.63 -11.05 5.69
N PRO A 67 -5.40 -11.27 5.17
CA PRO A 67 -5.18 -12.00 3.92
C PRO A 67 -5.81 -13.38 3.86
N ILE A 68 -6.03 -14.04 5.00
CA ILE A 68 -6.71 -15.33 5.08
C ILE A 68 -8.14 -15.21 4.54
N PHE A 69 -8.85 -14.15 4.90
CA PHE A 69 -10.23 -13.91 4.47
C PHE A 69 -10.30 -13.27 3.08
N SER A 70 -9.47 -12.26 2.83
CA SER A 70 -9.46 -11.55 1.56
C SER A 70 -9.00 -12.43 0.40
N GLY A 71 -8.08 -13.38 0.64
CA GLY A 71 -7.66 -14.37 -0.35
C GLY A 71 -8.80 -15.28 -0.79
N ALA A 72 -9.53 -15.84 0.16
CA ALA A 72 -10.69 -16.68 -0.14
C ALA A 72 -11.80 -15.94 -0.90
N TYR A 73 -11.97 -14.64 -0.62
CA TYR A 73 -12.92 -13.82 -1.36
C TYR A 73 -12.41 -13.47 -2.76
N ALA A 74 -11.12 -13.18 -2.90
CA ALA A 74 -10.48 -12.87 -4.18
C ALA A 74 -10.58 -14.03 -5.18
N ASP A 75 -10.49 -15.27 -4.71
CA ASP A 75 -10.66 -16.47 -5.55
C ASP A 75 -12.06 -16.56 -6.17
N LYS A 76 -13.09 -16.03 -5.48
CA LYS A 76 -14.48 -16.03 -5.97
C LYS A 76 -14.73 -14.95 -7.02
N ILE A 77 -14.20 -13.75 -6.84
CA ILE A 77 -14.48 -12.60 -7.71
C ILE A 77 -13.47 -12.40 -8.83
N GLY A 78 -12.33 -13.10 -8.74
CA GLY A 78 -11.24 -13.05 -9.72
C GLY A 78 -10.23 -11.95 -9.46
N PHE A 79 -8.99 -12.17 -9.87
CA PHE A 79 -7.83 -11.34 -9.52
C PHE A 79 -7.95 -9.89 -10.00
N ARG A 80 -8.41 -9.66 -11.23
CA ARG A 80 -8.53 -8.30 -11.77
C ARG A 80 -9.48 -7.44 -10.93
N LYS A 81 -10.67 -7.96 -10.64
CA LYS A 81 -11.67 -7.24 -9.84
C LYS A 81 -11.17 -6.99 -8.42
N SER A 82 -10.53 -8.00 -7.83
CA SER A 82 -9.95 -7.90 -6.48
C SER A 82 -8.84 -6.85 -6.40
N MET A 83 -7.95 -6.76 -7.41
CA MET A 83 -6.93 -5.71 -7.48
C MET A 83 -7.56 -4.31 -7.63
N ILE A 84 -8.60 -4.16 -8.44
CA ILE A 84 -9.31 -2.88 -8.59
C ILE A 84 -9.91 -2.43 -7.25
N ILE A 85 -10.60 -3.34 -6.54
CA ILE A 85 -11.14 -3.04 -5.20
C ILE A 85 -10.03 -2.67 -4.25
N ALA A 86 -8.96 -3.45 -4.19
CA ALA A 86 -7.84 -3.23 -3.29
C ALA A 86 -7.17 -1.87 -3.52
N PHE A 87 -6.81 -1.54 -4.77
CA PHE A 87 -6.17 -0.25 -5.07
C PHE A 87 -7.12 0.93 -4.92
N SER A 88 -8.43 0.75 -5.13
CA SER A 88 -9.42 1.79 -4.83
C SER A 88 -9.47 2.08 -3.32
N LEU A 89 -9.52 1.04 -2.47
CA LEU A 89 -9.51 1.19 -1.02
C LEU A 89 -8.19 1.81 -0.54
N LEU A 90 -7.05 1.37 -1.05
CA LEU A 90 -5.74 1.93 -0.70
C LEU A 90 -5.64 3.42 -1.09
N SER A 91 -6.11 3.78 -2.29
CA SER A 91 -6.10 5.18 -2.74
C SER A 91 -6.98 6.06 -1.85
N ILE A 92 -8.19 5.61 -1.52
CA ILE A 92 -9.09 6.31 -0.61
C ILE A 92 -8.46 6.45 0.77
N GLY A 93 -7.86 5.39 1.30
CA GLY A 93 -7.23 5.41 2.62
C GLY A 93 -6.01 6.33 2.70
N TYR A 94 -5.08 6.26 1.75
CA TYR A 94 -3.90 7.14 1.75
C TYR A 94 -4.27 8.60 1.50
N LEU A 95 -5.18 8.89 0.56
CA LEU A 95 -5.68 10.25 0.37
C LEU A 95 -6.45 10.73 1.61
N GLY A 96 -7.19 9.85 2.27
CA GLY A 96 -7.85 10.14 3.54
C GLY A 96 -6.86 10.57 4.63
N LEU A 97 -5.73 9.86 4.77
CA LEU A 97 -4.66 10.29 5.69
C LEU A 97 -4.07 11.65 5.31
N GLY A 98 -3.91 11.93 4.01
CA GLY A 98 -3.38 13.22 3.54
C GLY A 98 -4.34 14.38 3.79
N VAL A 99 -5.64 14.16 3.54
CA VAL A 99 -6.68 15.20 3.66
C VAL A 99 -7.11 15.43 5.11
N LEU A 100 -7.02 14.42 5.98
CA LEU A 100 -7.50 14.47 7.36
C LEU A 100 -6.99 15.68 8.15
N PRO A 101 -5.69 16.04 8.15
CA PRO A 101 -5.21 17.23 8.87
C PRO A 101 -5.87 18.52 8.38
N THR A 102 -6.02 18.66 7.06
CA THR A 102 -6.69 19.85 6.46
C THR A 102 -8.16 19.94 6.86
N LEU A 103 -8.87 18.80 6.95
CA LEU A 103 -10.25 18.77 7.43
C LEU A 103 -10.35 19.15 8.91
N LEU A 104 -9.41 18.72 9.73
CA LEU A 104 -9.36 19.06 11.16
C LEU A 104 -9.09 20.56 11.37
N GLU A 105 -8.19 21.15 10.57
CA GLU A 105 -7.97 22.60 10.57
C GLU A 105 -9.20 23.38 10.10
N ALA A 106 -9.83 22.96 9.01
CA ALA A 106 -11.03 23.59 8.48
C ALA A 106 -12.22 23.53 9.47
N ALA A 107 -12.27 22.49 10.29
CA ALA A 107 -13.24 22.36 11.38
C ALA A 107 -12.89 23.19 12.62
N GLY A 108 -11.76 23.88 12.63
CA GLY A 108 -11.30 24.69 13.76
C GLY A 108 -10.86 23.90 15.00
N LEU A 109 -10.58 22.60 14.83
CA LEU A 109 -10.22 21.69 15.93
C LEU A 109 -8.74 21.78 16.29
N VAL A 110 -7.89 22.16 15.34
CA VAL A 110 -6.45 22.25 15.48
C VAL A 110 -5.90 23.26 14.48
N SER A 111 -4.71 23.81 14.75
CA SER A 111 -3.94 24.62 13.80
C SER A 111 -2.52 24.06 13.77
N TYR A 112 -2.13 23.48 12.66
CA TYR A 112 -0.78 22.92 12.49
C TYR A 112 0.24 24.00 12.12
N GLY A 113 -0.18 25.13 11.53
CA GLY A 113 0.70 26.24 11.18
C GLY A 113 1.88 25.86 10.29
N VAL A 114 2.85 26.79 10.20
CA VAL A 114 4.12 26.59 9.48
C VAL A 114 5.25 26.17 10.44
N THR A 115 4.93 25.95 11.69
CA THR A 115 5.93 25.64 12.74
C THR A 115 6.43 24.21 12.61
N THR A 116 7.69 24.00 13.00
CA THR A 116 8.40 22.70 12.91
C THR A 116 7.90 21.65 13.90
N GLN A 117 6.94 21.97 14.76
CA GLN A 117 6.38 21.05 15.76
C GLN A 117 4.86 21.04 15.67
N PHE A 118 4.32 19.86 15.45
CA PHE A 118 2.89 19.61 15.54
C PHE A 118 2.53 19.18 16.96
N ASN A 119 1.55 19.82 17.58
CA ASN A 119 1.13 19.52 18.94
C ASN A 119 -0.04 18.54 19.03
N GLY A 120 -0.50 18.03 17.89
CA GLY A 120 -1.64 17.13 17.81
C GLY A 120 -2.98 17.77 18.21
N LEU A 121 -4.02 16.96 18.25
CA LEU A 121 -5.35 17.37 18.69
C LEU A 121 -5.41 17.43 20.21
N PRO A 122 -5.95 18.53 20.80
CA PRO A 122 -6.12 18.65 22.23
C PRO A 122 -7.22 17.71 22.77
N ASP A 123 -8.21 17.36 21.94
CA ASP A 123 -9.30 16.49 22.31
C ASP A 123 -9.00 15.01 22.09
N SER A 124 -9.20 14.21 23.12
CA SER A 124 -8.91 12.78 23.10
C SER A 124 -9.86 11.95 22.25
N TYR A 125 -11.05 12.43 21.93
CA TYR A 125 -12.06 11.65 21.19
C TYR A 125 -11.93 11.82 19.67
N THR A 126 -11.70 13.04 19.20
CA THR A 126 -11.65 13.35 17.75
C THR A 126 -10.52 12.63 17.03
N ARG A 127 -9.40 12.37 17.70
CA ARG A 127 -8.26 11.64 17.12
C ARG A 127 -8.62 10.21 16.67
N TRP A 128 -9.65 9.59 17.24
CA TRP A 128 -10.06 8.23 16.87
C TRP A 128 -10.74 8.13 15.49
N ILE A 129 -10.97 9.27 14.82
CA ILE A 129 -11.41 9.31 13.41
C ILE A 129 -10.43 8.61 12.46
N ILE A 130 -9.19 8.42 12.88
CA ILE A 130 -8.17 7.68 12.12
C ILE A 130 -8.50 6.19 11.96
N VAL A 131 -9.22 5.58 12.91
CA VAL A 131 -9.47 4.13 12.94
C VAL A 131 -10.17 3.63 11.69
N PRO A 132 -11.29 4.21 11.23
CA PRO A 132 -11.92 3.80 9.98
C PRO A 132 -11.00 3.97 8.77
N VAL A 133 -10.15 5.00 8.74
CA VAL A 133 -9.20 5.23 7.64
C VAL A 133 -8.15 4.11 7.61
N LEU A 134 -7.56 3.78 8.76
CA LEU A 134 -6.60 2.68 8.87
C LEU A 134 -7.26 1.33 8.55
N PHE A 135 -8.53 1.14 8.93
CA PHE A 135 -9.27 -0.08 8.60
C PHE A 135 -9.44 -0.25 7.09
N VAL A 136 -9.80 0.82 6.37
CA VAL A 136 -9.89 0.82 4.90
C VAL A 136 -8.54 0.45 4.26
N LEU A 137 -7.43 1.03 4.74
CA LEU A 137 -6.09 0.70 4.30
C LEU A 137 -5.72 -0.77 4.59
N MET A 138 -6.09 -1.26 5.77
CA MET A 138 -5.82 -2.63 6.21
C MET A 138 -6.56 -3.65 5.32
N VAL A 139 -7.83 -3.40 5.00
CA VAL A 139 -8.61 -4.23 4.09
C VAL A 139 -8.00 -4.20 2.69
N GLY A 140 -7.74 -3.02 2.12
CA GLY A 140 -7.11 -2.88 0.80
C GLY A 140 -5.77 -3.60 0.69
N GLY A 141 -4.88 -3.39 1.66
CA GLY A 141 -3.56 -4.02 1.70
C GLY A 141 -3.62 -5.54 1.87
N SER A 142 -4.61 -6.05 2.61
CA SER A 142 -4.80 -7.49 2.77
C SER A 142 -5.15 -8.19 1.45
N PHE A 143 -5.98 -7.58 0.62
CA PHE A 143 -6.27 -8.10 -0.72
C PHE A 143 -5.02 -8.18 -1.59
N ILE A 144 -4.21 -7.14 -1.61
CA ILE A 144 -2.99 -7.11 -2.44
C ILE A 144 -2.03 -8.22 -2.04
N LYS A 145 -1.77 -8.40 -0.75
CA LYS A 145 -0.85 -9.46 -0.26
C LYS A 145 -1.26 -10.86 -0.74
N SER A 146 -2.57 -11.16 -0.75
CA SER A 146 -3.07 -12.47 -1.18
C SER A 146 -3.01 -12.63 -2.70
N ILE A 147 -3.40 -11.61 -3.45
CA ILE A 147 -3.66 -11.72 -4.88
C ILE A 147 -2.38 -11.70 -5.70
N ILE A 148 -1.42 -10.82 -5.38
CA ILE A 148 -0.27 -10.64 -6.26
C ILE A 148 0.65 -11.85 -6.24
N SER A 149 0.94 -12.42 -5.08
CA SER A 149 1.72 -13.66 -5.00
C SER A 149 1.04 -14.83 -5.72
N ALA A 150 -0.29 -14.94 -5.61
CA ALA A 150 -1.08 -15.93 -6.32
C ALA A 150 -1.09 -15.69 -7.83
N SER A 151 -1.14 -14.42 -8.27
CA SER A 151 -1.03 -14.04 -9.68
C SER A 151 0.33 -14.44 -10.25
N VAL A 152 1.42 -14.17 -9.55
CA VAL A 152 2.77 -14.60 -9.96
C VAL A 152 2.84 -16.13 -10.10
N ALA A 153 2.25 -16.88 -9.16
CA ALA A 153 2.20 -18.34 -9.23
C ALA A 153 1.46 -18.84 -10.47
N LYS A 154 0.32 -18.22 -10.82
CA LYS A 154 -0.49 -18.60 -11.99
C LYS A 154 0.17 -18.25 -13.32
N GLU A 155 0.88 -17.15 -13.38
CA GLU A 155 1.52 -16.65 -14.61
C GLU A 155 2.93 -17.24 -14.84
N THR A 156 3.36 -18.17 -13.99
CA THR A 156 4.64 -18.87 -14.11
C THR A 156 4.44 -20.38 -14.29
N THR A 157 5.31 -21.02 -15.09
CA THR A 157 5.42 -22.48 -15.21
C THR A 157 6.40 -23.03 -14.20
N GLU A 158 6.46 -24.35 -14.00
CA GLU A 158 7.47 -24.97 -13.12
C GLU A 158 8.89 -24.54 -13.48
N ALA A 159 9.22 -24.47 -14.76
CA ALA A 159 10.54 -24.08 -15.26
C ALA A 159 10.88 -22.59 -15.01
N THR A 160 9.87 -21.71 -14.93
CA THR A 160 10.09 -20.27 -14.79
C THR A 160 9.73 -19.74 -13.40
N ARG A 161 9.18 -20.58 -12.53
CA ARG A 161 8.65 -20.18 -11.20
C ARG A 161 9.71 -19.55 -10.32
N ALA A 162 10.86 -20.17 -10.20
CA ALA A 162 11.96 -19.63 -9.38
C ALA A 162 12.39 -18.24 -9.86
N ARG A 163 12.56 -18.07 -11.17
CA ARG A 163 12.91 -16.77 -11.77
C ARG A 163 11.76 -15.74 -11.58
N GLY A 164 10.50 -16.18 -11.70
CA GLY A 164 9.33 -15.32 -11.49
C GLY A 164 9.29 -14.75 -10.08
N TYR A 165 9.49 -15.59 -9.06
CA TYR A 165 9.55 -15.14 -7.68
C TYR A 165 10.78 -14.28 -7.37
N SER A 166 11.93 -14.55 -8.01
CA SER A 166 13.12 -13.68 -7.88
C SER A 166 12.81 -12.25 -8.36
N ILE A 167 12.13 -12.11 -9.50
CA ILE A 167 11.68 -10.80 -10.00
C ILE A 167 10.67 -10.16 -9.04
N PHE A 168 9.70 -10.92 -8.56
CA PHE A 168 8.71 -10.45 -7.60
C PHE A 168 9.38 -9.89 -6.33
N TYR A 169 10.28 -10.64 -5.70
CA TYR A 169 10.98 -10.16 -4.50
C TYR A 169 11.91 -8.97 -4.79
N MET A 170 12.49 -8.89 -5.98
CA MET A 170 13.24 -7.71 -6.41
C MET A 170 12.33 -6.47 -6.45
N MET A 171 11.13 -6.57 -7.04
CA MET A 171 10.18 -5.46 -7.10
C MET A 171 9.70 -5.04 -5.70
N VAL A 172 9.44 -6.01 -4.81
CA VAL A 172 9.11 -5.75 -3.39
C VAL A 172 10.21 -4.97 -2.69
N ASN A 173 11.47 -5.40 -2.86
CA ASN A 173 12.62 -4.75 -2.21
C ASN A 173 12.90 -3.36 -2.77
N VAL A 174 12.83 -3.17 -4.08
CA VAL A 174 13.00 -1.85 -4.72
C VAL A 174 11.89 -0.90 -4.26
N GLY A 175 10.64 -1.35 -4.23
CA GLY A 175 9.52 -0.55 -3.73
C GLY A 175 9.69 -0.18 -2.27
N ALA A 176 10.06 -1.14 -1.42
CA ALA A 176 10.29 -0.92 0.00
C ALA A 176 11.45 0.06 0.26
N PHE A 177 12.56 -0.09 -0.45
CA PHE A 177 13.71 0.81 -0.34
C PHE A 177 13.31 2.24 -0.74
N THR A 178 12.71 2.41 -1.91
CA THR A 178 12.28 3.73 -2.40
C THR A 178 11.27 4.37 -1.45
N GLY A 179 10.27 3.60 -0.99
CA GLY A 179 9.27 4.10 -0.05
C GLY A 179 9.87 4.58 1.27
N LYS A 180 10.81 3.84 1.83
CA LYS A 180 11.48 4.22 3.09
C LYS A 180 12.38 5.44 2.97
N THR A 181 12.99 5.64 1.81
CA THR A 181 13.99 6.70 1.61
C THR A 181 13.40 8.01 1.13
N ILE A 182 12.14 8.04 0.67
CA ILE A 182 11.53 9.25 0.12
C ILE A 182 11.24 10.33 1.18
N ILE A 183 11.08 9.94 2.46
CA ILE A 183 10.71 10.87 3.51
C ILE A 183 11.81 11.89 3.82
N ASP A 184 13.07 11.48 3.82
CA ASP A 184 14.19 12.36 4.17
C ASP A 184 14.37 13.50 3.16
N PRO A 185 14.43 13.27 1.83
CA PRO A 185 14.43 14.35 0.84
C PRO A 185 13.21 15.26 0.97
N LEU A 186 12.03 14.70 1.23
CA LEU A 186 10.81 15.47 1.38
C LEU A 186 10.87 16.39 2.61
N ARG A 187 11.33 15.88 3.75
CA ARG A 187 11.54 16.69 4.96
C ARG A 187 12.57 17.81 4.78
N ASN A 188 13.62 17.57 4.02
CA ASN A 188 14.61 18.60 3.72
C ASN A 188 14.04 19.78 2.94
N VAL A 189 12.97 19.56 2.16
CA VAL A 189 12.34 20.62 1.34
C VAL A 189 11.18 21.31 2.07
N ILE A 190 10.32 20.56 2.74
CA ILE A 190 9.06 21.07 3.31
C ILE A 190 8.94 20.87 4.83
N GLY A 191 10.01 20.44 5.50
CA GLY A 191 10.03 20.26 6.95
C GLY A 191 9.04 19.20 7.44
N GLU A 192 8.44 19.43 8.59
CA GLU A 192 7.52 18.48 9.24
C GLU A 192 6.20 18.27 8.45
N GLN A 193 5.87 19.16 7.53
CA GLN A 193 4.75 18.98 6.59
C GLN A 193 4.92 17.70 5.74
N ALA A 194 6.14 17.19 5.60
CA ALA A 194 6.43 15.95 4.90
C ALA A 194 5.62 14.77 5.45
N TYR A 195 5.31 14.73 6.74
CA TYR A 195 4.51 13.66 7.35
C TYR A 195 3.04 13.65 6.89
N ILE A 196 2.55 14.78 6.39
CA ILE A 196 1.24 14.88 5.75
C ILE A 196 1.34 14.55 4.27
N TYR A 197 2.29 15.20 3.57
CA TYR A 197 2.41 15.08 2.11
C TYR A 197 2.86 13.69 1.63
N ILE A 198 3.53 12.91 2.46
CA ILE A 198 3.90 11.52 2.14
C ILE A 198 2.66 10.64 1.87
N ASN A 199 1.52 10.96 2.49
CA ASN A 199 0.27 10.24 2.27
C ASN A 199 -0.30 10.53 0.88
N TYR A 200 -0.17 11.76 0.38
CA TYR A 200 -0.53 12.11 -1.01
C TYR A 200 0.36 11.39 -2.02
N PHE A 201 1.66 11.30 -1.74
CA PHE A 201 2.57 10.49 -2.55
C PHE A 201 2.10 9.03 -2.63
N SER A 202 1.78 8.42 -1.50
CA SER A 202 1.29 7.03 -1.44
C SER A 202 -0.05 6.87 -2.14
N GLY A 203 -0.96 7.84 -2.00
CA GLY A 203 -2.21 7.89 -2.75
C GLY A 203 -1.98 7.95 -4.26
N ALA A 204 -1.04 8.79 -4.72
CA ALA A 204 -0.68 8.87 -6.14
C ALA A 204 -0.12 7.54 -6.67
N MET A 205 0.77 6.88 -5.93
CA MET A 205 1.33 5.57 -6.32
C MET A 205 0.24 4.50 -6.44
N THR A 206 -0.71 4.46 -5.52
CA THR A 206 -1.83 3.50 -5.59
C THR A 206 -2.83 3.83 -6.70
N ILE A 207 -3.05 5.10 -7.03
CA ILE A 207 -3.83 5.51 -8.20
C ILE A 207 -3.15 5.07 -9.50
N VAL A 208 -1.84 5.26 -9.63
CA VAL A 208 -1.07 4.78 -10.79
C VAL A 208 -1.19 3.26 -10.92
N ALA A 209 -1.08 2.52 -9.80
CA ALA A 209 -1.28 1.08 -9.78
C ALA A 209 -2.72 0.69 -10.19
N LEU A 210 -3.73 1.41 -9.70
CA LEU A 210 -5.13 1.20 -10.09
C LEU A 210 -5.34 1.37 -11.59
N LEU A 211 -4.82 2.45 -12.16
CA LEU A 211 -4.89 2.71 -13.59
C LEU A 211 -4.16 1.63 -14.40
N ALA A 212 -3.00 1.18 -13.94
CA ALA A 212 -2.26 0.09 -14.57
C ALA A 212 -3.08 -1.21 -14.58
N VAL A 213 -3.79 -1.54 -13.50
CA VAL A 213 -4.68 -2.71 -13.45
C VAL A 213 -5.84 -2.55 -14.43
N ILE A 214 -6.51 -1.40 -14.42
CA ILE A 214 -7.69 -1.16 -15.26
C ILE A 214 -7.32 -1.24 -16.75
N LEU A 215 -6.22 -0.61 -17.16
CA LEU A 215 -5.85 -0.45 -18.56
C LEU A 215 -5.01 -1.61 -19.10
N LEU A 216 -4.17 -2.21 -18.27
CA LEU A 216 -3.12 -3.11 -18.73
C LEU A 216 -3.30 -4.57 -18.28
N TYR A 217 -3.99 -4.83 -17.17
CA TYR A 217 -4.15 -6.19 -16.68
C TYR A 217 -5.19 -6.96 -17.48
N LYS A 218 -4.72 -7.94 -18.24
CA LYS A 218 -5.56 -8.94 -18.91
C LYS A 218 -5.12 -10.30 -18.40
N SER A 219 -5.99 -11.01 -17.67
CA SER A 219 -5.73 -12.38 -17.26
C SER A 219 -5.60 -13.28 -18.48
N THR A 220 -4.61 -14.15 -18.48
CA THR A 220 -4.43 -15.19 -19.51
C THR A 220 -5.25 -16.45 -19.20
N HIS A 221 -5.81 -16.52 -18.00
CA HIS A 221 -6.63 -17.62 -17.50
C HIS A 221 -8.01 -17.06 -17.09
N THR A 222 -8.94 -17.06 -17.99
CA THR A 222 -10.39 -16.94 -17.73
C THR A 222 -11.01 -18.32 -17.68
#